data_5ec4c4968cc845fa23800fc23e90c3a6
#
_entry.id   5ec4c4968cc845fa23800fc23e90c3a6
#
_cell.length_a   1.000
_cell.length_b   1.000
_cell.length_c   1.000
_cell.angle_alpha   90.00
_cell.angle_beta   90.00
_cell.angle_gamma   90.00
#
_symmetry.space_group_name_H-M   'P 1'
#
loop_
_entity.id
_entity.type
_entity.pdbx_description
1 polymer ?
#
loop_
_entity_poly.entity_id
_entity_poly.type
_entity_poly.pdbx_seq_one_letter_code
_entity_poly.pdbx_strand_id
1 'polypeptide(L)'
;MREQGIHFVGTGVSGGEEGARFGPSIMPGGSPEAWESVRPVFQAIAAKTDDGEPCCDWVGNDGAGHFVKMVHNGIEYGDMQLICEAYQFMKDGLGMSADEIHTVFAAWNKTELDSYLIEITADIFAYKDDDGVPMVEKILDTAGQKGTGKWTAINALDHGIPLTLISDAVFARCLAALKPERVAAESHFAITPQKVNGDKQE
;
A
#
# COMPACT_ATOMS: atom_id res chain seq x y z
N MET A 1 -27.36 19.04 3.69
CA MET A 1 -26.75 19.34 5.00
C MET A 1 -26.46 20.84 5.15
N ARG A 2 -25.71 21.46 4.24
CA ARG A 2 -25.40 22.90 4.32
C ARG A 2 -26.64 23.79 4.45
N GLU A 3 -27.70 23.51 3.67
CA GLU A 3 -29.00 24.22 3.73
C GLU A 3 -29.74 24.04 5.08
N GLN A 4 -29.37 23.05 5.86
CA GLN A 4 -29.93 22.75 7.18
C GLN A 4 -29.03 23.24 8.32
N GLY A 5 -27.97 24.02 8.00
CA GLY A 5 -26.98 24.48 9.00
C GLY A 5 -26.12 23.38 9.61
N ILE A 6 -26.06 22.21 8.96
CA ILE A 6 -25.24 21.08 9.42
C ILE A 6 -23.92 21.11 8.67
N HIS A 7 -22.82 21.19 9.39
CA HIS A 7 -21.48 21.05 8.84
C HIS A 7 -21.14 19.57 8.58
N PHE A 8 -20.53 19.31 7.44
CA PHE A 8 -20.06 17.99 7.06
C PHE A 8 -18.53 18.01 6.97
N VAL A 9 -17.88 17.02 7.60
CA VAL A 9 -16.43 16.80 7.54
C VAL A 9 -16.19 15.39 6.99
N GLY A 10 -15.88 15.32 5.71
CA GLY A 10 -15.52 14.07 5.04
C GLY A 10 -14.06 13.74 5.33
N THR A 11 -13.78 12.70 6.10
CA THR A 11 -12.45 12.43 6.61
C THR A 11 -11.94 11.06 6.15
N GLY A 12 -10.79 11.04 5.50
CA GLY A 12 -10.00 9.84 5.27
C GLY A 12 -9.07 9.56 6.44
N VAL A 13 -8.84 8.28 6.74
CA VAL A 13 -7.95 7.85 7.83
C VAL A 13 -7.03 6.73 7.33
N SER A 14 -5.76 6.78 7.71
CA SER A 14 -4.77 5.77 7.41
C SER A 14 -3.96 5.39 8.65
N GLY A 15 -3.55 4.09 8.74
CA GLY A 15 -2.74 3.58 9.84
C GLY A 15 -3.16 2.19 10.33
N GLY A 16 -4.23 1.61 9.78
CA GLY A 16 -4.71 0.29 10.18
C GLY A 16 -5.10 0.22 11.66
N GLU A 17 -4.96 -0.95 12.27
CA GLU A 17 -5.28 -1.19 13.69
C GLU A 17 -4.33 -0.43 14.61
N GLU A 18 -3.05 -0.43 14.34
CA GLU A 18 -2.06 0.29 15.14
C GLU A 18 -2.25 1.80 15.07
N GLY A 19 -2.49 2.34 13.88
CA GLY A 19 -2.82 3.75 13.72
C GLY A 19 -4.09 4.13 14.48
N ALA A 20 -5.13 3.29 14.46
CA ALA A 20 -6.35 3.53 15.23
C ALA A 20 -6.09 3.58 16.74
N ARG A 21 -5.10 2.83 17.22
CA ARG A 21 -4.74 2.74 18.65
C ARG A 21 -3.76 3.83 19.09
N PHE A 22 -2.77 4.15 18.27
CA PHE A 22 -1.62 4.97 18.68
C PHE A 22 -1.55 6.33 17.99
N GLY A 23 -2.35 6.56 16.97
CA GLY A 23 -2.45 7.79 16.20
C GLY A 23 -2.43 7.51 14.70
N PRO A 24 -3.54 7.77 14.00
CA PRO A 24 -3.60 7.62 12.54
C PRO A 24 -3.14 8.88 11.82
N SER A 25 -2.81 8.77 10.55
CA SER A 25 -2.83 9.90 9.63
C SER A 25 -4.29 10.25 9.29
N ILE A 26 -4.67 11.52 9.39
CA ILE A 26 -6.05 11.98 9.24
C ILE A 26 -6.13 13.03 8.13
N MET A 27 -7.02 12.83 7.16
CA MET A 27 -7.21 13.66 5.97
C MET A 27 -8.60 14.28 5.99
N PRO A 28 -8.84 15.35 6.79
CA PRO A 28 -10.14 15.99 6.89
C PRO A 28 -10.42 16.89 5.70
N GLY A 29 -11.63 16.79 5.15
CA GLY A 29 -12.15 17.72 4.13
C GLY A 29 -13.55 18.17 4.50
N GLY A 30 -14.11 19.08 3.73
CA GLY A 30 -15.47 19.57 3.93
C GLY A 30 -15.53 21.06 4.27
N SER A 31 -16.45 21.45 5.15
CA SER A 31 -16.63 22.85 5.52
C SER A 31 -15.41 23.42 6.28
N PRO A 32 -14.78 24.52 5.81
CA PRO A 32 -13.70 25.17 6.54
C PRO A 32 -14.10 25.61 7.95
N GLU A 33 -15.35 26.05 8.13
CA GLU A 33 -15.87 26.46 9.44
C GLU A 33 -15.96 25.28 10.41
N ALA A 34 -16.27 24.09 9.89
CA ALA A 34 -16.28 22.86 10.68
C ALA A 34 -14.85 22.44 11.07
N TRP A 35 -13.89 22.67 10.17
CA TRP A 35 -12.50 22.36 10.45
C TRP A 35 -11.99 23.11 11.69
N GLU A 36 -12.25 24.38 11.81
CA GLU A 36 -11.85 25.15 12.99
C GLU A 36 -12.35 24.55 14.32
N SER A 37 -13.53 23.92 14.30
CA SER A 37 -14.12 23.29 15.48
C SER A 37 -13.51 21.91 15.81
N VAL A 38 -13.16 21.11 14.79
CA VAL A 38 -12.67 19.73 14.98
C VAL A 38 -11.15 19.63 14.99
N ARG A 39 -10.45 20.61 14.43
CA ARG A 39 -8.99 20.63 14.33
C ARG A 39 -8.27 20.30 15.62
N PRO A 40 -8.59 20.90 16.80
CA PRO A 40 -7.85 20.60 18.02
C PRO A 40 -7.93 19.12 18.42
N VAL A 41 -9.08 18.49 18.18
CA VAL A 41 -9.29 17.08 18.50
C VAL A 41 -8.54 16.19 17.51
N PHE A 42 -8.72 16.45 16.21
CA PHE A 42 -8.12 15.63 15.15
C PHE A 42 -6.59 15.70 15.21
N GLN A 43 -6.03 16.89 15.38
CA GLN A 43 -4.59 17.06 15.52
C GLN A 43 -4.05 16.45 16.82
N ALA A 44 -4.83 16.42 17.89
CA ALA A 44 -4.41 15.78 19.13
C ALA A 44 -4.28 14.25 19.02
N ILE A 45 -5.20 13.60 18.32
CA ILE A 45 -5.24 12.14 18.17
C ILE A 45 -4.46 11.62 16.95
N ALA A 46 -4.03 12.48 16.04
CA ALA A 46 -3.25 12.09 14.88
C ALA A 46 -1.84 11.63 15.24
N ALA A 47 -1.26 10.78 14.38
CA ALA A 47 0.17 10.52 14.39
C ALA A 47 0.98 11.82 14.37
N LYS A 48 2.19 11.77 14.89
CA LYS A 48 3.13 12.89 14.89
C LYS A 48 4.37 12.53 14.08
N THR A 49 4.91 13.51 13.40
CA THR A 49 6.25 13.43 12.83
C THR A 49 7.31 13.54 13.93
N ASP A 50 8.57 13.29 13.62
CA ASP A 50 9.68 13.34 14.58
C ASP A 50 9.85 14.72 15.23
N ASP A 51 9.48 15.79 14.53
CA ASP A 51 9.48 17.18 15.02
C ASP A 51 8.18 17.55 15.78
N GLY A 52 7.25 16.60 15.93
CA GLY A 52 6.02 16.75 16.71
C GLY A 52 4.83 17.30 15.94
N GLU A 53 4.96 17.57 14.65
CA GLU A 53 3.85 18.06 13.84
C GLU A 53 2.79 16.95 13.61
N PRO A 54 1.49 17.29 13.71
CA PRO A 54 0.44 16.30 13.52
C PRO A 54 0.30 15.90 12.04
N CYS A 55 0.21 14.61 11.75
CA CYS A 55 -0.14 14.08 10.43
C CYS A 55 -1.65 14.29 10.14
N CYS A 56 -2.10 15.52 10.26
CA CYS A 56 -3.49 15.92 10.12
C CYS A 56 -3.60 17.41 9.80
N ASP A 57 -4.07 17.73 8.61
CA ASP A 57 -4.48 19.09 8.25
C ASP A 57 -5.65 19.05 7.27
N TRP A 58 -6.36 20.19 7.13
CA TRP A 58 -7.48 20.29 6.22
C TRP A 58 -7.01 20.21 4.75
N VAL A 59 -7.56 19.25 3.99
CA VAL A 59 -7.09 18.96 2.63
C VAL A 59 -7.97 19.55 1.52
N GLY A 60 -9.11 20.17 1.86
CA GLY A 60 -9.95 20.83 0.88
C GLY A 60 -11.46 20.74 1.18
N ASN A 61 -12.24 21.39 0.33
CA ASN A 61 -13.69 21.43 0.45
C ASN A 61 -14.38 20.09 0.16
N ASP A 62 -15.61 19.97 0.56
CA ASP A 62 -16.55 18.90 0.23
C ASP A 62 -15.97 17.49 0.50
N GLY A 63 -15.83 16.65 -0.51
CA GLY A 63 -15.30 15.29 -0.42
C GLY A 63 -13.76 15.16 -0.48
N ALA A 64 -13.02 16.26 -0.38
CA ALA A 64 -11.56 16.24 -0.59
C ALA A 64 -10.82 15.25 0.34
N GLY A 65 -11.24 15.12 1.60
CA GLY A 65 -10.65 14.15 2.53
C GLY A 65 -10.79 12.70 2.07
N HIS A 66 -11.95 12.34 1.57
CA HIS A 66 -12.18 11.01 0.99
C HIS A 66 -11.40 10.81 -0.31
N PHE A 67 -11.33 11.85 -1.15
CA PHE A 67 -10.57 11.80 -2.40
C PHE A 67 -9.07 11.59 -2.15
N VAL A 68 -8.48 12.37 -1.25
CA VAL A 68 -7.07 12.24 -0.89
C VAL A 68 -6.78 10.84 -0.34
N LYS A 69 -7.65 10.31 0.55
CA LYS A 69 -7.47 8.95 1.07
C LYS A 69 -7.62 7.87 -0.01
N MET A 70 -8.52 8.06 -0.95
CA MET A 70 -8.69 7.15 -2.09
C MET A 70 -7.40 7.09 -2.92
N VAL A 71 -6.83 8.24 -3.26
CA VAL A 71 -5.58 8.34 -4.03
C VAL A 71 -4.41 7.74 -3.25
N HIS A 72 -4.29 8.06 -1.96
CA HIS A 72 -3.31 7.46 -1.06
C HIS A 72 -3.33 5.92 -1.12
N ASN A 73 -4.52 5.32 -1.01
CA ASN A 73 -4.63 3.87 -1.13
C ASN A 73 -4.27 3.35 -2.53
N GLY A 74 -4.55 4.12 -3.57
CA GLY A 74 -4.09 3.79 -4.93
C GLY A 74 -2.57 3.72 -5.02
N ILE A 75 -1.87 4.68 -4.41
CA ILE A 75 -0.40 4.70 -4.33
C ILE A 75 0.11 3.47 -3.58
N GLU A 76 -0.47 3.13 -2.43
CA GLU A 76 -0.12 1.92 -1.67
C GLU A 76 -0.25 0.63 -2.51
N TYR A 77 -1.22 0.56 -3.43
CA TYR A 77 -1.32 -0.57 -4.36
C TYR A 77 -0.11 -0.65 -5.28
N GLY A 78 0.36 0.50 -5.78
CA GLY A 78 1.57 0.61 -6.60
C GLY A 78 2.81 0.17 -5.83
N ASP A 79 2.99 0.67 -4.62
CA ASP A 79 4.11 0.32 -3.75
C ASP A 79 4.17 -1.19 -3.48
N MET A 80 3.04 -1.79 -3.12
CA MET A 80 2.96 -3.23 -2.90
C MET A 80 3.23 -4.04 -4.18
N GLN A 81 2.81 -3.53 -5.35
CA GLN A 81 3.12 -4.18 -6.63
C GLN A 81 4.62 -4.16 -6.92
N LEU A 82 5.28 -3.02 -6.71
CA LEU A 82 6.74 -2.90 -6.87
C LEU A 82 7.50 -3.84 -5.93
N ILE A 83 7.06 -3.96 -4.67
CA ILE A 83 7.62 -4.90 -3.70
C ILE A 83 7.46 -6.35 -4.20
N CYS A 84 6.29 -6.71 -4.72
CA CYS A 84 6.04 -8.05 -5.27
C CYS A 84 6.92 -8.34 -6.50
N GLU A 85 7.11 -7.39 -7.38
CA GLU A 85 7.98 -7.53 -8.56
C GLU A 85 9.45 -7.67 -8.18
N ALA A 86 9.92 -6.86 -7.23
CA ALA A 86 11.26 -6.98 -6.66
C ALA A 86 11.47 -8.37 -6.02
N TYR A 87 10.50 -8.82 -5.21
CA TYR A 87 10.52 -10.15 -4.62
C TYR A 87 10.60 -11.26 -5.67
N GLN A 88 9.73 -11.21 -6.68
CA GLN A 88 9.72 -12.21 -7.73
C GLN A 88 11.05 -12.24 -8.50
N PHE A 89 11.59 -11.07 -8.83
CA PHE A 89 12.89 -10.99 -9.49
C PHE A 89 14.02 -11.60 -8.64
N MET A 90 14.07 -11.27 -7.35
CA MET A 90 15.07 -11.82 -6.42
C MET A 90 14.93 -13.35 -6.28
N LYS A 91 13.71 -13.83 -6.10
CA LYS A 91 13.43 -15.25 -5.91
C LYS A 91 13.66 -16.07 -7.18
N ASP A 92 12.96 -15.73 -8.25
CA ASP A 92 12.91 -16.53 -9.47
C ASP A 92 14.07 -16.20 -10.43
N GLY A 93 14.43 -14.93 -10.55
CA GLY A 93 15.53 -14.47 -11.40
C GLY A 93 16.90 -14.75 -10.80
N LEU A 94 17.14 -14.35 -9.55
CA LEU A 94 18.44 -14.45 -8.87
C LEU A 94 18.55 -15.71 -8.00
N GLY A 95 17.47 -16.44 -7.73
CA GLY A 95 17.44 -17.63 -6.90
C GLY A 95 17.78 -17.35 -5.44
N MET A 96 17.40 -16.20 -4.92
CA MET A 96 17.64 -15.81 -3.54
C MET A 96 16.66 -16.52 -2.59
N SER A 97 17.17 -16.87 -1.42
CA SER A 97 16.37 -17.39 -0.30
C SER A 97 15.62 -16.25 0.41
N ALA A 98 14.62 -16.58 1.22
CA ALA A 98 13.89 -15.61 2.04
C ALA A 98 14.84 -14.85 2.99
N ASP A 99 15.83 -15.50 3.58
CA ASP A 99 16.82 -14.87 4.46
C ASP A 99 17.72 -13.86 3.70
N GLU A 100 18.10 -14.17 2.45
CA GLU A 100 18.83 -13.22 1.60
C GLU A 100 17.96 -12.02 1.22
N ILE A 101 16.69 -12.25 0.88
CA ILE A 101 15.71 -11.19 0.54
C ILE A 101 15.44 -10.32 1.76
N HIS A 102 15.25 -10.91 2.95
CA HIS A 102 15.17 -10.16 4.21
C HIS A 102 16.34 -9.19 4.35
N THR A 103 17.56 -9.68 4.13
CA THR A 103 18.76 -8.84 4.27
C THR A 103 18.74 -7.64 3.33
N VAL A 104 18.26 -7.80 2.10
CA VAL A 104 18.15 -6.71 1.12
C VAL A 104 17.11 -5.68 1.58
N PHE A 105 15.90 -6.11 1.94
CA PHE A 105 14.86 -5.19 2.41
C PHE A 105 15.25 -4.48 3.72
N ALA A 106 15.90 -5.17 4.65
CA ALA A 106 16.42 -4.56 5.88
C ALA A 106 17.54 -3.53 5.61
N ALA A 107 18.33 -3.71 4.53
CA ALA A 107 19.28 -2.71 4.10
C ALA A 107 18.59 -1.50 3.42
N TRP A 108 17.61 -1.74 2.55
CA TRP A 108 16.82 -0.69 1.91
C TRP A 108 16.08 0.18 2.92
N ASN A 109 15.60 -0.39 4.02
CA ASN A 109 14.93 0.36 5.09
C ASN A 109 15.87 1.29 5.89
N LYS A 110 17.14 1.39 5.50
CA LYS A 110 18.13 2.34 6.06
C LYS A 110 18.57 3.40 5.05
N THR A 111 17.86 3.48 3.94
CA THR A 111 18.14 4.39 2.82
C THR A 111 16.95 5.30 2.56
N GLU A 112 16.92 5.95 1.41
CA GLU A 112 15.75 6.72 0.92
C GLU A 112 14.47 5.89 0.73
N LEU A 113 14.56 4.56 0.79
CA LEU A 113 13.42 3.64 0.74
C LEU A 113 12.84 3.33 2.12
N ASP A 114 13.36 3.95 3.19
CA ASP A 114 12.83 3.80 4.55
C ASP A 114 11.32 4.09 4.57
N SER A 115 10.56 3.08 4.95
CA SER A 115 9.11 3.17 5.03
C SER A 115 8.51 1.99 5.80
N TYR A 116 7.32 2.18 6.33
CA TYR A 116 6.56 1.12 6.99
C TYR A 116 6.40 -0.13 6.11
N LEU A 117 6.13 0.02 4.80
CA LEU A 117 5.96 -1.14 3.91
C LEU A 117 7.28 -1.90 3.68
N ILE A 118 8.40 -1.22 3.57
CA ILE A 118 9.72 -1.86 3.44
C ILE A 118 10.12 -2.55 4.75
N GLU A 119 9.88 -1.91 5.90
CA GLU A 119 10.13 -2.48 7.23
C GLU A 119 9.38 -3.80 7.42
N ILE A 120 8.04 -3.77 7.28
CA ILE A 120 7.24 -4.99 7.46
C ILE A 120 7.54 -6.06 6.41
N THR A 121 7.97 -5.67 5.21
CA THR A 121 8.40 -6.64 4.18
C THR A 121 9.67 -7.37 4.62
N ALA A 122 10.64 -6.66 5.17
CA ALA A 122 11.83 -7.29 5.75
C ALA A 122 11.44 -8.30 6.86
N ASP A 123 10.55 -7.92 7.77
CA ASP A 123 10.09 -8.78 8.86
C ASP A 123 9.33 -10.02 8.36
N ILE A 124 8.49 -9.86 7.33
CA ILE A 124 7.77 -10.98 6.70
C ILE A 124 8.76 -12.03 6.17
N PHE A 125 9.84 -11.62 5.52
CA PHE A 125 10.84 -12.56 4.99
C PHE A 125 11.70 -13.21 6.09
N ALA A 126 11.88 -12.56 7.24
CA ALA A 126 12.57 -13.13 8.39
C ALA A 126 11.70 -14.16 9.15
N TYR A 127 10.37 -14.04 9.05
CA TYR A 127 9.45 -14.84 9.86
C TYR A 127 9.38 -16.28 9.36
N LYS A 128 9.66 -17.22 10.26
CA LYS A 128 9.60 -18.67 10.01
C LYS A 128 8.52 -19.29 10.87
N ASP A 129 7.82 -20.27 10.31
CA ASP A 129 6.86 -21.11 11.05
C ASP A 129 7.58 -22.10 11.98
N ASP A 130 6.83 -22.80 12.82
CA ASP A 130 7.34 -23.79 13.79
C ASP A 130 8.18 -24.90 13.17
N ASP A 131 8.00 -25.19 11.87
CA ASP A 131 8.79 -26.17 11.12
C ASP A 131 10.06 -25.58 10.50
N GLY A 132 10.35 -24.30 10.73
CA GLY A 132 11.51 -23.59 10.21
C GLY A 132 11.38 -23.12 8.75
N VAL A 133 10.22 -23.34 8.11
CA VAL A 133 9.95 -22.86 6.75
C VAL A 133 9.53 -21.40 6.79
N PRO A 134 10.03 -20.54 5.90
CA PRO A 134 9.57 -19.15 5.81
C PRO A 134 8.06 -19.09 5.64
N MET A 135 7.36 -18.33 6.48
CA MET A 135 5.90 -18.25 6.45
C MET A 135 5.38 -17.72 5.11
N VAL A 136 6.13 -16.83 4.45
CA VAL A 136 5.77 -16.30 3.13
C VAL A 136 5.53 -17.39 2.09
N GLU A 137 6.23 -18.53 2.18
CA GLU A 137 6.05 -19.65 1.27
C GLU A 137 4.75 -20.45 1.51
N LYS A 138 4.10 -20.22 2.65
CA LYS A 138 2.84 -20.88 3.06
C LYS A 138 1.62 -20.00 2.85
N ILE A 139 1.80 -18.73 2.59
CA ILE A 139 0.69 -17.80 2.37
C ILE A 139 0.08 -18.03 0.98
N LEU A 140 -1.25 -18.07 0.94
CA LEU A 140 -1.97 -18.20 -0.32
C LEU A 140 -1.70 -17.00 -1.22
N ASP A 141 -1.20 -17.26 -2.43
CA ASP A 141 -0.88 -16.24 -3.44
C ASP A 141 -2.14 -15.71 -4.15
N THR A 142 -2.97 -15.04 -3.40
CA THR A 142 -4.16 -14.35 -3.90
C THR A 142 -4.25 -12.96 -3.29
N ALA A 143 -4.78 -12.01 -4.02
CA ALA A 143 -5.03 -10.66 -3.54
C ALA A 143 -6.40 -10.18 -4.01
N GLY A 144 -7.04 -9.40 -3.16
CA GLY A 144 -8.30 -8.74 -3.49
C GLY A 144 -8.16 -7.23 -3.52
N GLN A 145 -9.26 -6.54 -3.76
CA GLN A 145 -9.34 -5.09 -3.72
C GLN A 145 -10.65 -4.62 -3.08
N LYS A 146 -10.61 -3.44 -2.46
CA LYS A 146 -11.80 -2.78 -1.91
C LYS A 146 -12.33 -1.65 -2.80
N GLY A 147 -11.69 -1.41 -3.95
CA GLY A 147 -12.13 -0.47 -4.98
C GLY A 147 -11.42 0.88 -5.01
N THR A 148 -10.63 1.24 -4.01
CA THR A 148 -9.95 2.56 -3.96
C THR A 148 -8.95 2.76 -5.10
N GLY A 149 -8.12 1.77 -5.40
CA GLY A 149 -7.21 1.83 -6.56
C GLY A 149 -7.96 1.92 -7.89
N LYS A 150 -9.03 1.14 -8.05
CA LYS A 150 -9.91 1.21 -9.22
C LYS A 150 -10.52 2.61 -9.40
N TRP A 151 -11.09 3.18 -8.33
CA TRP A 151 -11.68 4.54 -8.42
C TRP A 151 -10.64 5.61 -8.70
N THR A 152 -9.42 5.47 -8.18
CA THR A 152 -8.29 6.36 -8.51
C THR A 152 -7.96 6.28 -9.99
N ALA A 153 -7.87 5.08 -10.57
CA ALA A 153 -7.60 4.89 -11.99
C ALA A 153 -8.72 5.45 -12.88
N ILE A 154 -9.99 5.23 -12.53
CA ILE A 154 -11.14 5.80 -13.25
C ILE A 154 -11.08 7.33 -13.23
N ASN A 155 -10.82 7.92 -12.07
CA ASN A 155 -10.73 9.37 -11.92
C ASN A 155 -9.58 9.96 -12.75
N ALA A 156 -8.44 9.28 -12.78
CA ALA A 156 -7.30 9.69 -13.62
C ALA A 156 -7.66 9.66 -15.12
N LEU A 157 -8.36 8.62 -15.58
CA LEU A 157 -8.84 8.51 -16.96
C LEU A 157 -9.83 9.62 -17.31
N ASP A 158 -10.76 9.93 -16.42
CA ASP A 158 -11.75 11.01 -16.61
C ASP A 158 -11.08 12.38 -16.75
N HIS A 159 -9.91 12.57 -16.14
CA HIS A 159 -9.13 13.82 -16.19
C HIS A 159 -7.96 13.80 -17.19
N GLY A 160 -7.77 12.69 -17.91
CA GLY A 160 -6.64 12.55 -18.84
C GLY A 160 -5.27 12.54 -18.15
N ILE A 161 -5.19 12.10 -16.91
CA ILE A 161 -3.94 12.00 -16.14
C ILE A 161 -3.32 10.61 -16.35
N PRO A 162 -2.06 10.50 -16.78
CA PRO A 162 -1.40 9.20 -16.90
C PRO A 162 -1.15 8.60 -15.49
N LEU A 163 -1.71 7.41 -15.24
CA LEU A 163 -1.64 6.72 -13.96
C LEU A 163 -1.37 5.23 -14.17
N THR A 164 -0.28 4.91 -14.86
CA THR A 164 0.04 3.53 -15.26
C THR A 164 0.28 2.62 -14.08
N LEU A 165 1.17 2.97 -13.15
CA LEU A 165 1.55 2.12 -12.03
C LEU A 165 0.34 1.67 -11.19
N ILE A 166 -0.52 2.60 -10.77
CA ILE A 166 -1.70 2.27 -9.95
C ILE A 166 -2.67 1.40 -10.75
N SER A 167 -2.87 1.71 -12.03
CA SER A 167 -3.75 0.93 -12.90
C SER A 167 -3.25 -0.50 -13.08
N ASP A 168 -1.95 -0.67 -13.32
CA ASP A 168 -1.32 -1.99 -13.45
C ASP A 168 -1.42 -2.78 -12.14
N ALA A 169 -1.20 -2.14 -10.99
CA ALA A 169 -1.37 -2.76 -9.69
C ALA A 169 -2.82 -3.24 -9.45
N VAL A 170 -3.83 -2.48 -9.90
CA VAL A 170 -5.24 -2.90 -9.84
C VAL A 170 -5.48 -4.14 -10.71
N PHE A 171 -4.96 -4.17 -11.94
CA PHE A 171 -5.09 -5.34 -12.81
C PHE A 171 -4.34 -6.55 -12.27
N ALA A 172 -3.15 -6.37 -11.73
CA ALA A 172 -2.39 -7.43 -11.06
C ALA A 172 -3.20 -8.07 -9.91
N ARG A 173 -3.88 -7.27 -9.09
CA ARG A 173 -4.78 -7.77 -8.04
C ARG A 173 -6.00 -8.50 -8.61
N CYS A 174 -6.58 -8.02 -9.71
CA CYS A 174 -7.66 -8.73 -10.40
C CYS A 174 -7.19 -10.11 -10.88
N LEU A 175 -6.00 -10.18 -11.47
CA LEU A 175 -5.40 -11.44 -11.91
C LEU A 175 -5.06 -12.35 -10.71
N ALA A 176 -4.51 -11.80 -9.63
CA ALA A 176 -4.18 -12.55 -8.42
C ALA A 176 -5.42 -13.19 -7.78
N ALA A 177 -6.59 -12.57 -7.88
CA ALA A 177 -7.85 -13.11 -7.38
C ALA A 177 -8.35 -14.35 -8.16
N LEU A 178 -7.88 -14.55 -9.39
CA LEU A 178 -8.27 -15.67 -10.27
C LEU A 178 -7.37 -16.90 -10.04
N LYS A 179 -7.17 -17.33 -8.79
CA LYS A 179 -6.25 -18.41 -8.46
C LYS A 179 -6.57 -19.72 -9.19
N PRO A 180 -7.83 -20.22 -9.26
CA PRO A 180 -8.14 -21.45 -9.98
C PRO A 180 -7.77 -21.38 -11.47
N GLU A 181 -8.07 -20.27 -12.11
CA GLU A 181 -7.77 -20.05 -13.54
C GLU A 181 -6.27 -19.98 -13.80
N ARG A 182 -5.51 -19.29 -12.90
CA ARG A 182 -4.04 -19.23 -13.01
C ARG A 182 -3.41 -20.61 -12.89
N VAL A 183 -3.85 -21.42 -11.92
CA VAL A 183 -3.38 -22.81 -11.74
C VAL A 183 -3.73 -23.69 -12.96
N ALA A 184 -4.94 -23.55 -13.50
CA ALA A 184 -5.32 -24.27 -14.70
C ALA A 184 -4.47 -23.87 -15.90
N ALA A 185 -4.18 -22.56 -16.06
CA ALA A 185 -3.36 -22.02 -17.14
C ALA A 185 -1.90 -22.48 -17.06
N GLU A 186 -1.34 -22.59 -15.87
CA GLU A 186 0.06 -23.02 -15.64
C GLU A 186 0.38 -24.35 -16.35
N SER A 187 -0.55 -25.30 -16.31
CA SER A 187 -0.39 -26.59 -16.99
C SER A 187 -0.29 -26.49 -18.53
N HIS A 188 -0.77 -25.39 -19.12
CA HIS A 188 -0.78 -25.14 -20.56
C HIS A 188 0.36 -24.23 -21.01
N PHE A 189 0.85 -23.40 -20.12
CA PHE A 189 1.87 -22.38 -20.40
C PHE A 189 3.12 -22.57 -19.52
N ALA A 190 3.60 -23.84 -19.44
CA ALA A 190 4.81 -24.15 -18.66
C ALA A 190 6.01 -23.33 -19.17
N ILE A 191 6.26 -22.19 -18.56
CA ILE A 191 7.43 -21.37 -18.79
C ILE A 191 8.45 -21.70 -17.68
N THR A 192 9.63 -22.16 -18.06
CA THR A 192 10.72 -22.31 -17.10
C THR A 192 11.35 -20.93 -16.90
N PRO A 193 11.34 -20.37 -15.68
CA PRO A 193 12.02 -19.11 -15.41
C PRO A 193 13.47 -19.16 -15.84
N GLN A 194 13.92 -18.20 -16.64
CA GLN A 194 15.34 -18.06 -16.98
C GLN A 194 16.05 -17.40 -15.81
N LYS A 195 17.03 -18.09 -15.21
CA LYS A 195 17.89 -17.51 -14.19
C LYS A 195 18.79 -16.45 -14.83
N VAL A 196 18.87 -15.32 -14.18
CA VAL A 196 19.79 -14.25 -14.56
C VAL A 196 21.18 -14.63 -14.01
N ASN A 197 22.17 -14.65 -14.89
CA ASN A 197 23.58 -14.80 -14.49
C ASN A 197 24.11 -13.40 -14.12
N GLY A 198 24.04 -13.05 -12.87
CA GLY A 198 24.53 -11.76 -12.33
C GLY A 198 25.06 -11.94 -10.92
N ASP A 199 25.85 -10.99 -10.45
CA ASP A 199 26.24 -10.90 -9.06
C ASP A 199 25.01 -10.48 -8.24
N LYS A 200 24.70 -11.24 -7.20
CA LYS A 200 23.57 -10.93 -6.29
C LYS A 200 23.81 -9.66 -5.46
N GLN A 201 25.00 -9.09 -5.52
CA GLN A 201 25.41 -7.90 -4.76
C GLN A 201 25.36 -6.60 -5.57
N GLU A 202 25.13 -6.66 -6.89
CA GLU A 202 24.90 -5.51 -7.77
C GLU A 202 23.40 -5.32 -8.05
#